data_fc2500877f62108ee45eca2483d67bdf
#
_entry.id   fc2500877f62108ee45eca2483d67bdf
#
_cell.length_a   1.000
_cell.length_b   1.000
_cell.length_c   1.000
_cell.angle_alpha   90.00
_cell.angle_beta   90.00
_cell.angle_gamma   90.00
#
_symmetry.space_group_name_H-M   'P 1'
#
loop_
_entity.id
_entity.type
_entity.pdbx_description
1 polymer ?
#
loop_
_entity_poly.entity_id
_entity_poly.type
_entity_poly.pdbx_seq_one_letter_code
_entity_poly.pdbx_strand_id
1 'polypeptide(L)'
;MDFLPIVEGRSCEGCTKCCEGHLRADIKLQNNAGEAFMGMKDDETLSPCAFVQLGKGCGAYENRPVNPCQIFKCDWLTNPDMPESFKPSRSNAIFTTRTVNGIQYMKLIEAGRKLDSEVLSWAVEYILMNGLNFSWRVQKNIFWIGSEDFNIMMDKDYPLLSTTEANGKDTH
;
A
#
# COMPACT_ATOMS: atom_id res chain seq x y z
N MET A 1 -9.96 -16.21 9.24
CA MET A 1 -8.83 -15.28 8.93
C MET A 1 -8.15 -15.00 10.25
N ASP A 2 -6.98 -15.57 10.45
CA ASP A 2 -6.19 -15.30 11.65
C ASP A 2 -5.54 -13.93 11.48
N PHE A 3 -5.99 -12.97 12.28
CA PHE A 3 -5.39 -11.65 12.28
C PHE A 3 -4.04 -11.72 12.99
N LEU A 4 -2.97 -11.36 12.29
CA LEU A 4 -1.68 -11.23 12.94
C LEU A 4 -1.79 -10.26 14.12
N PRO A 5 -1.21 -10.60 15.27
CA PRO A 5 -1.22 -9.72 16.44
C PRO A 5 -0.46 -8.43 16.12
N ILE A 6 -0.87 -7.36 16.78
CA ILE A 6 -0.12 -6.10 16.73
C ILE A 6 1.15 -6.28 17.55
N VAL A 7 2.29 -5.85 17.02
CA VAL A 7 3.57 -5.83 17.75
C VAL A 7 3.42 -4.93 18.98
N GLU A 8 3.91 -5.41 20.11
CA GLU A 8 3.84 -4.67 21.38
C GLU A 8 4.41 -3.25 21.24
N GLY A 9 3.72 -2.28 21.78
CA GLY A 9 4.09 -0.86 21.72
C GLY A 9 3.76 -0.15 20.40
N ARG A 10 3.27 -0.85 19.37
CA ARG A 10 2.89 -0.22 18.10
C ARG A 10 1.40 0.10 18.06
N SER A 11 1.08 1.26 17.50
CA SER A 11 -0.30 1.69 17.28
C SER A 11 -0.45 2.58 16.05
N CYS A 12 -1.67 2.68 15.52
CA CYS A 12 -2.02 3.64 14.46
C CYS A 12 -2.17 5.06 14.99
N GLU A 13 -2.02 5.28 16.30
CA GLU A 13 -2.23 6.58 16.89
C GLU A 13 -1.34 7.65 16.25
N GLY A 14 -1.95 8.77 15.86
CA GLY A 14 -1.28 9.86 15.15
C GLY A 14 -0.85 9.53 13.71
N CYS A 15 -1.08 8.30 13.21
CA CYS A 15 -0.78 7.92 11.84
C CYS A 15 -2.05 7.95 10.99
N THR A 16 -2.06 8.76 9.94
CA THR A 16 -3.22 8.93 9.03
C THR A 16 -2.96 8.43 7.62
N LYS A 17 -1.77 7.91 7.32
CA LYS A 17 -1.33 7.60 5.96
C LYS A 17 -2.26 6.67 5.19
N CYS A 18 -2.76 5.63 5.83
CA CYS A 18 -3.74 4.74 5.18
C CYS A 18 -5.07 5.46 4.87
N CYS A 19 -5.43 6.46 5.70
CA CYS A 19 -6.67 7.22 5.58
C CYS A 19 -6.55 8.42 4.63
N GLU A 20 -5.34 8.75 4.21
CA GLU A 20 -5.07 9.85 3.26
C GLU A 20 -5.35 9.45 1.80
N GLY A 21 -5.87 8.23 1.56
CA GLY A 21 -6.24 7.76 0.24
C GLY A 21 -5.13 7.02 -0.52
N HIS A 22 -4.00 6.75 0.11
CA HIS A 22 -2.90 6.03 -0.55
C HIS A 22 -3.16 4.53 -0.74
N LEU A 23 -4.17 3.98 -0.07
CA LEU A 23 -4.62 2.62 -0.25
C LEU A 23 -5.91 2.58 -1.05
N ARG A 24 -5.98 1.72 -2.06
CA ARG A 24 -7.27 1.38 -2.67
C ARG A 24 -8.05 0.57 -1.65
N ALA A 25 -9.12 1.12 -1.18
CA ALA A 25 -10.12 0.41 -0.41
C ALA A 25 -11.48 0.95 -0.82
N ASP A 26 -12.34 0.08 -1.30
CA ASP A 26 -13.76 0.36 -1.45
C ASP A 26 -14.39 0.40 -0.05
N ILE A 27 -14.26 1.55 0.61
CA ILE A 27 -14.85 1.76 1.92
C ILE A 27 -16.20 2.39 1.70
N LYS A 28 -17.24 1.59 1.90
CA LYS A 28 -18.58 2.09 2.08
C LYS A 28 -18.77 2.39 3.56
N LEU A 29 -18.61 3.63 3.95
CA LEU A 29 -19.03 4.12 5.25
C LEU A 29 -20.53 4.37 5.17
N GLN A 30 -21.32 3.43 5.66
CA GLN A 30 -22.74 3.70 5.93
C GLN A 30 -22.82 4.50 7.22
N ASN A 31 -22.99 5.80 7.09
CA ASN A 31 -23.43 6.64 8.18
C ASN A 31 -24.85 7.14 7.87
N ASN A 32 -25.54 7.67 8.89
CA ASN A 32 -26.88 8.24 8.75
C ASN A 32 -26.95 9.47 7.79
N ALA A 33 -25.82 9.87 7.21
CA ALA A 33 -25.67 11.06 6.36
C ALA A 33 -25.29 10.73 4.90
N GLY A 34 -25.17 9.45 4.54
CA GLY A 34 -24.80 9.03 3.19
C GLY A 34 -23.53 8.18 3.12
N GLU A 35 -23.22 7.69 1.92
CA GLU A 35 -22.03 6.86 1.68
C GLU A 35 -20.81 7.78 1.48
N ALA A 36 -19.80 7.65 2.31
CA ALA A 36 -18.48 8.21 2.08
C ALA A 36 -17.56 7.13 1.52
N PHE A 37 -16.88 7.41 0.41
CA PHE A 37 -15.92 6.50 -0.19
C PHE A 37 -14.51 6.95 0.12
N MET A 38 -13.66 5.99 0.49
CA MET A 38 -12.22 6.17 0.59
C MET A 38 -11.55 5.30 -0.46
N GLY A 39 -10.72 5.87 -1.32
CA GLY A 39 -10.01 5.09 -2.34
C GLY A 39 -9.36 5.95 -3.41
N MET A 40 -8.45 5.36 -4.16
CA MET A 40 -8.01 5.93 -5.44
C MET A 40 -9.06 5.63 -6.48
N LYS A 41 -9.57 6.66 -7.14
CA LYS A 41 -10.26 6.47 -8.41
C LYS A 41 -9.22 6.06 -9.47
N ASP A 42 -9.67 5.40 -10.53
CA ASP A 42 -8.80 4.94 -11.61
C ASP A 42 -8.03 6.06 -12.33
N ASP A 43 -8.45 7.30 -12.13
CA ASP A 43 -7.92 8.54 -12.71
C ASP A 43 -6.90 9.30 -11.82
N GLU A 44 -6.25 8.64 -10.88
CA GLU A 44 -5.15 9.19 -10.07
C GLU A 44 -5.52 10.15 -8.94
N THR A 45 -6.76 10.49 -8.74
CA THR A 45 -7.14 11.33 -7.60
C THR A 45 -7.27 10.50 -6.33
N LEU A 46 -6.41 10.81 -5.36
CA LEU A 46 -6.51 10.28 -4.00
C LEU A 46 -7.66 10.97 -3.29
N SER A 47 -8.66 10.20 -2.88
CA SER A 47 -9.73 10.72 -2.03
C SER A 47 -9.44 10.32 -0.59
N PRO A 48 -9.02 11.25 0.27
CA PRO A 48 -8.86 10.96 1.69
C PRO A 48 -10.21 10.60 2.31
N CYS A 49 -10.17 9.82 3.39
CA CYS A 49 -11.35 9.52 4.18
C CYS A 49 -11.97 10.81 4.73
N ALA A 50 -13.30 10.94 4.66
CA ALA A 50 -14.03 12.11 5.15
C ALA A 50 -13.82 12.38 6.66
N PHE A 51 -13.42 11.37 7.43
CA PHE A 51 -13.18 11.48 8.87
C PHE A 51 -11.70 11.67 9.24
N VAL A 52 -10.80 11.71 8.26
CA VAL A 52 -9.38 11.89 8.57
C VAL A 52 -9.10 13.33 9.00
N GLN A 53 -8.40 13.47 10.10
CA GLN A 53 -7.81 14.71 10.56
C GLN A 53 -6.30 14.58 10.40
N LEU A 54 -5.74 15.19 9.36
CA LEU A 54 -4.33 15.05 8.99
C LEU A 54 -3.41 15.31 10.19
N GLY A 55 -2.51 14.36 10.45
CA GLY A 55 -1.56 14.41 11.55
C GLY A 55 -2.16 14.25 12.96
N LYS A 56 -3.49 14.11 13.08
CA LYS A 56 -4.17 13.93 14.37
C LYS A 56 -4.80 12.55 14.53
N GLY A 57 -5.31 11.97 13.44
CA GLY A 57 -5.95 10.67 13.48
C GLY A 57 -7.33 10.63 12.83
N CYS A 58 -8.18 9.72 13.28
CA CYS A 58 -9.54 9.53 12.77
C CYS A 58 -10.55 10.23 13.69
N GLY A 59 -11.34 11.17 13.14
CA GLY A 59 -12.40 11.86 13.89
C GLY A 59 -13.59 10.96 14.28
N ALA A 60 -13.68 9.76 13.68
CA ALA A 60 -14.70 8.75 14.00
C ALA A 60 -14.08 7.49 14.63
N TYR A 61 -12.95 7.60 15.31
CA TYR A 61 -12.14 6.46 15.74
C TYR A 61 -12.94 5.40 16.51
N GLU A 62 -13.77 5.81 17.47
CA GLU A 62 -14.59 4.92 18.29
C GLU A 62 -15.71 4.22 17.48
N ASN A 63 -16.20 4.88 16.45
CA ASN A 63 -17.32 4.41 15.62
C ASN A 63 -16.87 3.99 14.22
N ARG A 64 -15.57 3.76 14.03
CA ARG A 64 -15.04 3.37 12.71
C ARG A 64 -15.58 2.01 12.27
N PRO A 65 -15.88 1.82 10.98
CA PRO A 65 -16.40 0.55 10.49
C PRO A 65 -15.40 -0.58 10.71
N VAL A 66 -15.93 -1.78 10.96
CA VAL A 66 -15.10 -2.98 11.13
C VAL A 66 -14.26 -3.19 9.87
N ASN A 67 -14.88 -3.20 8.71
CA ASN A 67 -14.21 -3.32 7.42
C ASN A 67 -14.22 -1.98 6.68
N PRO A 68 -13.04 -1.44 6.32
CA PRO A 68 -11.70 -1.98 6.53
C PRO A 68 -11.01 -1.47 7.80
N CYS A 69 -11.53 -0.46 8.47
CA CYS A 69 -10.78 0.38 9.40
C CYS A 69 -10.27 -0.36 10.65
N GLN A 70 -11.03 -1.35 11.15
CA GLN A 70 -10.59 -2.15 12.29
C GLN A 70 -9.82 -3.40 11.86
N ILE A 71 -10.16 -3.93 10.66
CA ILE A 71 -9.53 -5.15 10.12
C ILE A 71 -8.18 -4.85 9.49
N PHE A 72 -8.09 -3.77 8.71
CA PHE A 72 -6.86 -3.43 8.02
C PHE A 72 -5.75 -3.04 9.00
N LYS A 73 -4.62 -3.70 8.86
CA LYS A 73 -3.38 -3.37 9.56
C LYS A 73 -2.26 -3.35 8.53
N CYS A 74 -1.48 -2.27 8.50
CA CYS A 74 -0.28 -2.26 7.70
C CYS A 74 0.78 -3.18 8.32
N ASP A 75 1.71 -3.69 7.51
CA ASP A 75 2.70 -4.65 7.98
C ASP A 75 3.61 -4.06 9.07
N TRP A 76 3.84 -2.74 9.10
CA TRP A 76 4.54 -2.12 10.21
C TRP A 76 3.89 -2.40 11.57
N LEU A 77 2.58 -2.53 11.63
CA LEU A 77 1.89 -2.87 12.90
C LEU A 77 2.08 -4.32 13.31
N THR A 78 2.25 -5.23 12.36
CA THR A 78 2.16 -6.67 12.61
C THR A 78 3.46 -7.44 12.37
N ASN A 79 4.43 -6.85 11.68
CA ASN A 79 5.73 -7.46 11.41
C ASN A 79 6.78 -6.93 12.40
N PRO A 80 7.26 -7.75 13.36
CA PRO A 80 8.26 -7.34 14.33
C PRO A 80 9.62 -6.98 13.73
N ASP A 81 9.95 -7.53 12.56
CA ASP A 81 11.25 -7.30 11.90
C ASP A 81 11.35 -5.91 11.27
N MET A 82 10.22 -5.22 11.09
CA MET A 82 10.23 -3.87 10.52
C MET A 82 10.81 -2.85 11.51
N PRO A 83 11.73 -1.96 11.06
CA PRO A 83 12.25 -0.88 11.86
C PRO A 83 11.16 0.07 12.36
N GLU A 84 11.34 0.62 13.55
CA GLU A 84 10.39 1.61 14.12
C GLU A 84 10.32 2.90 13.26
N SER A 85 11.41 3.26 12.60
CA SER A 85 11.48 4.38 11.65
C SER A 85 10.53 4.22 10.45
N PHE A 86 10.08 2.98 10.16
CA PHE A 86 9.21 2.67 9.02
C PHE A 86 7.71 2.85 9.34
N LYS A 87 7.37 3.36 10.51
CA LYS A 87 6.00 3.84 10.75
C LYS A 87 5.57 4.75 9.60
N PRO A 88 4.43 4.50 8.93
CA PRO A 88 4.06 5.22 7.70
C PRO A 88 4.03 6.74 7.85
N SER A 89 3.70 7.26 9.02
CA SER A 89 3.74 8.71 9.30
C SER A 89 5.17 9.31 9.31
N ARG A 90 6.20 8.47 9.45
CA ARG A 90 7.62 8.88 9.44
C ARG A 90 8.26 8.61 8.09
N SER A 91 8.12 7.39 7.59
CA SER A 91 8.74 6.92 6.35
C SER A 91 8.00 7.36 5.08
N ASN A 92 6.71 7.75 5.19
CA ASN A 92 5.81 7.94 4.06
C ASN A 92 5.72 6.72 3.12
N ALA A 93 5.86 5.55 3.70
CA ALA A 93 5.78 4.27 3.03
C ALA A 93 4.77 3.37 3.77
N ILE A 94 3.87 2.74 3.04
CA ILE A 94 2.92 1.79 3.58
C ILE A 94 3.27 0.41 3.04
N PHE A 95 3.57 -0.50 3.94
CA PHE A 95 3.75 -1.91 3.62
C PHE A 95 2.46 -2.68 3.89
N THR A 96 2.07 -3.53 2.96
CA THR A 96 0.89 -4.39 3.10
C THR A 96 1.17 -5.76 2.51
N THR A 97 0.83 -6.80 3.24
CA THR A 97 0.83 -8.16 2.70
C THR A 97 -0.50 -8.44 2.00
N ARG A 98 -0.43 -9.01 0.82
CA ARG A 98 -1.57 -9.37 -0.02
C ARG A 98 -1.50 -10.82 -0.47
N THR A 99 -2.67 -11.42 -0.68
CA THR A 99 -2.79 -12.74 -1.29
C THR A 99 -3.74 -12.62 -2.48
N VAL A 100 -3.25 -12.97 -3.66
CA VAL A 100 -4.04 -12.98 -4.91
C VAL A 100 -3.83 -14.34 -5.56
N ASN A 101 -4.91 -15.04 -5.87
CA ASN A 101 -4.86 -16.39 -6.47
C ASN A 101 -3.98 -17.40 -5.70
N GLY A 102 -3.94 -17.29 -4.36
CA GLY A 102 -3.10 -18.13 -3.51
C GLY A 102 -1.63 -17.69 -3.40
N ILE A 103 -1.20 -16.69 -4.18
CA ILE A 103 0.15 -16.15 -4.15
C ILE A 103 0.21 -14.99 -3.16
N GLN A 104 1.02 -15.15 -2.12
CA GLN A 104 1.25 -14.10 -1.14
C GLN A 104 2.43 -13.23 -1.54
N TYR A 105 2.30 -11.92 -1.37
CA TYR A 105 3.35 -10.96 -1.62
C TYR A 105 3.24 -9.72 -0.74
N MET A 106 4.37 -9.12 -0.44
CA MET A 106 4.45 -7.82 0.22
C MET A 106 4.35 -6.71 -0.84
N LYS A 107 3.60 -5.67 -0.54
CA LYS A 107 3.44 -4.50 -1.39
C LYS A 107 3.86 -3.25 -0.65
N LEU A 108 4.70 -2.43 -1.29
CA LEU A 108 5.13 -1.13 -0.81
C LEU A 108 4.46 -0.01 -1.61
N ILE A 109 3.90 0.95 -0.91
CA ILE A 109 3.14 2.05 -1.49
C ILE A 109 3.71 3.37 -0.97
N GLU A 110 4.03 4.30 -1.87
CA GLU A 110 4.36 5.67 -1.52
C GLU A 110 3.17 6.37 -0.88
N ALA A 111 3.38 7.04 0.24
CA ALA A 111 2.33 7.69 1.01
C ALA A 111 2.59 9.19 1.19
N GLY A 112 2.44 9.94 0.10
CA GLY A 112 2.42 11.40 0.10
C GLY A 112 3.69 12.09 -0.39
N ARG A 113 4.84 11.42 -0.43
CA ARG A 113 6.08 11.92 -1.03
C ARG A 113 6.89 10.78 -1.63
N LYS A 114 7.92 11.13 -2.38
CA LYS A 114 8.85 10.17 -2.97
C LYS A 114 9.37 9.17 -1.93
N LEU A 115 9.38 7.91 -2.32
CA LEU A 115 9.90 6.81 -1.52
C LEU A 115 11.38 7.06 -1.17
N ASP A 116 11.71 6.87 0.10
CA ASP A 116 13.08 6.91 0.58
C ASP A 116 13.84 5.68 0.09
N SER A 117 15.07 5.88 -0.38
CA SER A 117 15.92 4.79 -0.85
C SER A 117 16.28 3.79 0.25
N GLU A 118 16.42 4.25 1.50
CA GLU A 118 16.68 3.37 2.64
C GLU A 118 15.53 2.39 2.88
N VAL A 119 14.28 2.88 2.78
CA VAL A 119 13.08 2.04 2.91
C VAL A 119 13.01 0.98 1.82
N LEU A 120 13.32 1.37 0.57
CA LEU A 120 13.32 0.43 -0.54
C LEU A 120 14.46 -0.58 -0.44
N SER A 121 15.66 -0.14 -0.07
CA SER A 121 16.81 -1.03 0.10
C SER A 121 16.53 -2.09 1.17
N TRP A 122 16.05 -1.68 2.33
CA TRP A 122 15.66 -2.60 3.39
C TRP A 122 14.60 -3.61 2.90
N ALA A 123 13.57 -3.12 2.19
CA ALA A 123 12.50 -3.99 1.68
C ALA A 123 13.04 -5.06 0.73
N VAL A 124 13.91 -4.67 -0.21
CA VAL A 124 14.52 -5.61 -1.16
C VAL A 124 15.39 -6.64 -0.43
N GLU A 125 16.24 -6.21 0.50
CA GLU A 125 17.07 -7.09 1.31
C GLU A 125 16.22 -8.09 2.11
N TYR A 126 15.20 -7.59 2.81
CA TYR A 126 14.30 -8.42 3.61
C TYR A 126 13.60 -9.48 2.75
N ILE A 127 13.10 -9.11 1.58
CA ILE A 127 12.44 -9.99 0.64
C ILE A 127 13.37 -11.08 0.11
N LEU A 128 14.58 -10.70 -0.29
CA LEU A 128 15.57 -11.64 -0.81
C LEU A 128 16.02 -12.63 0.27
N MET A 129 16.24 -12.16 1.49
CA MET A 129 16.65 -13.02 2.62
C MET A 129 15.55 -14.02 3.01
N ASN A 130 14.28 -13.66 2.86
CA ASN A 130 13.16 -14.51 3.26
C ASN A 130 12.49 -15.24 2.09
N GLY A 131 12.97 -15.09 0.86
CA GLY A 131 12.39 -15.73 -0.33
C GLY A 131 10.93 -15.33 -0.60
N LEU A 132 10.59 -14.07 -0.34
CA LEU A 132 9.23 -13.56 -0.47
C LEU A 132 9.01 -12.91 -1.84
N ASN A 133 7.74 -12.81 -2.24
CA ASN A 133 7.34 -12.01 -3.39
C ASN A 133 7.12 -10.55 -2.97
N PHE A 134 7.49 -9.61 -3.83
CA PHE A 134 7.42 -8.19 -3.53
C PHE A 134 7.01 -7.36 -4.74
N SER A 135 6.17 -6.36 -4.52
CA SER A 135 5.88 -5.33 -5.50
C SER A 135 5.96 -3.94 -4.86
N TRP A 136 6.41 -2.97 -5.65
CA TRP A 136 6.40 -1.58 -5.20
C TRP A 136 6.03 -0.65 -6.34
N ARG A 137 5.53 0.50 -5.99
CA ARG A 137 5.13 1.53 -6.94
C ARG A 137 5.97 2.78 -6.73
N VAL A 138 6.54 3.28 -7.81
CA VAL A 138 7.21 4.58 -7.85
C VAL A 138 6.50 5.43 -8.90
N GLN A 139 5.81 6.47 -8.46
CA GLN A 139 4.94 7.28 -9.33
C GLN A 139 3.87 6.40 -10.02
N LYS A 140 3.91 6.31 -11.35
CA LYS A 140 2.99 5.49 -12.16
C LYS A 140 3.53 4.08 -12.46
N ASN A 141 4.81 3.85 -12.23
CA ASN A 141 5.45 2.59 -12.55
C ASN A 141 5.33 1.60 -11.38
N ILE A 142 4.99 0.36 -11.71
CA ILE A 142 4.95 -0.75 -10.77
C ILE A 142 6.11 -1.67 -11.11
N PHE A 143 6.83 -2.07 -10.07
CA PHE A 143 7.96 -2.98 -10.13
C PHE A 143 7.67 -4.18 -9.25
N TRP A 144 8.24 -5.33 -9.58
CA TRP A 144 8.10 -6.54 -8.78
C TRP A 144 9.30 -7.45 -8.90
N ILE A 145 9.46 -8.30 -7.91
CA ILE A 145 10.46 -9.36 -7.82
C ILE A 145 9.88 -10.52 -7.01
N GLY A 146 10.09 -11.75 -7.44
CA GLY A 146 9.62 -12.92 -6.71
C GLY A 146 9.69 -14.21 -7.53
N SER A 147 8.87 -15.18 -7.13
CA SER A 147 8.77 -16.47 -7.80
C SER A 147 8.27 -16.34 -9.23
N GLU A 148 8.48 -17.38 -10.03
CA GLU A 148 8.03 -17.42 -11.42
C GLU A 148 6.51 -17.22 -11.52
N ASP A 149 5.73 -17.94 -10.71
CA ASP A 149 4.27 -17.80 -10.68
C ASP A 149 3.82 -16.37 -10.32
N PHE A 150 4.52 -15.73 -9.40
CA PHE A 150 4.26 -14.34 -9.03
C PHE A 150 4.57 -13.40 -10.20
N ASN A 151 5.71 -13.60 -10.87
CA ASN A 151 6.08 -12.76 -12.01
C ASN A 151 5.06 -12.91 -13.15
N ILE A 152 4.63 -14.15 -13.49
CA ILE A 152 3.59 -14.38 -14.47
C ILE A 152 2.27 -13.70 -14.11
N MET A 153 1.86 -13.76 -12.83
CA MET A 153 0.68 -13.07 -12.34
C MET A 153 0.80 -11.55 -12.51
N MET A 154 1.93 -10.97 -12.14
CA MET A 154 2.16 -9.53 -12.25
C MET A 154 2.24 -9.05 -13.69
N ASP A 155 2.88 -9.80 -14.59
CA ASP A 155 2.95 -9.49 -16.01
C ASP A 155 1.56 -9.48 -16.67
N LYS A 156 0.67 -10.35 -16.22
CA LYS A 156 -0.71 -10.40 -16.70
C LYS A 156 -1.52 -9.20 -16.21
N ASP A 157 -1.37 -8.82 -14.95
CA ASP A 157 -2.12 -7.73 -14.34
C ASP A 157 -1.57 -6.35 -14.74
N TYR A 158 -0.28 -6.28 -15.06
CA TYR A 158 0.42 -5.06 -15.46
C TYR A 158 1.28 -5.34 -16.71
N PRO A 159 0.66 -5.61 -17.85
CA PRO A 159 1.42 -5.87 -19.09
C PRO A 159 2.36 -4.69 -19.34
N LEU A 160 3.65 -4.98 -19.49
CA LEU A 160 4.63 -4.00 -19.90
C LEU A 160 4.09 -3.35 -21.16
N LEU A 161 3.93 -2.04 -21.17
CA LEU A 161 3.70 -1.30 -22.39
C LEU A 161 4.87 -1.66 -23.30
N SER A 162 4.61 -2.48 -24.30
CA SER A 162 5.62 -2.91 -25.26
C SER A 162 6.25 -1.64 -25.81
N THR A 163 7.53 -1.48 -25.61
CA THR A 163 8.37 -0.43 -26.21
C THR A 163 8.50 -0.70 -27.72
N THR A 164 7.39 -0.65 -28.42
CA THR A 164 7.32 -0.80 -29.88
C THR A 164 6.70 0.44 -30.49
N GLU A 165 7.24 1.62 -30.16
CA GLU A 165 7.09 2.81 -31.00
C GLU A 165 8.28 3.76 -30.78
N ALA A 166 9.49 3.23 -30.90
CA ALA A 166 10.70 4.03 -31.07
C ALA A 166 11.43 3.54 -32.33
N ASN A 167 10.71 3.48 -33.44
CA ASN A 167 11.39 3.43 -34.73
C ASN A 167 10.87 4.57 -35.58
N GLY A 168 11.75 5.55 -35.69
CA GLY A 168 11.63 6.72 -36.49
C GLY A 168 11.14 6.46 -37.91
N LYS A 169 10.36 7.36 -38.38
CA LYS A 169 10.37 7.74 -39.79
C LYS A 169 11.02 9.10 -39.89
N ASP A 170 12.35 9.07 -39.94
CA ASP A 170 13.10 10.00 -40.75
C ASP A 170 12.81 9.63 -42.20
N THR A 171 12.05 10.44 -42.89
CA THR A 171 12.04 10.48 -44.33
C THR A 171 11.92 11.92 -44.81
N HIS A 172 13.06 12.43 -45.29
CA HIS A 172 13.26 13.49 -46.27
C HIS A 172 12.46 14.77 -46.19
#